data_2bd4b3add1adf727513be323852755a7
#
_entry.id   2bd4b3add1adf727513be323852755a7
#
_cell.length_a   1.000
_cell.length_b   1.000
_cell.length_c   1.000
_cell.angle_alpha   90.00
_cell.angle_beta   90.00
_cell.angle_gamma   90.00
#
_symmetry.space_group_name_H-M   'P 1'
#
loop_
_entity.id
_entity.type
_entity.pdbx_description
1 polymer ?
#
loop_
_entity_poly.entity_id
_entity_poly.type
_entity_poly.pdbx_seq_one_letter_code
_entity_poly.pdbx_strand_id
1 'polypeptide(L)'
;MAAAEQVENWLSSRGFRTFPFHDGRVRYVALPAMPPTSVAANAYFFSIDSDLVYWNFFLDFGPLNLGQLYRFCAKLNAALASPKLRGRTIYFYSGTHPHRRTNAAALLSSWAIIFLNQTPEEAYAPFRGATPGFTPFHDATPIACSYNLTVYDCLCGLYKAKNLKFFDFDTFNVDEYEHYEQVENGDLNWHQEGKWLAFAGPHENSEMTRDGYQTLTVDDYGPYFQQKGVTLVVRLNKKYYDERKFLKYGIRVLDLYYLDGSNPPRAILDQFLREVEGNAGGIAVHCKAGLGRTGTCIGCYLMKHFKFTAAEVIGWFRICRPGTIIGPQQHYMAEMEQVMWREGDLYRQRKANEDKEEARPGDKEVVEGMLGSLETLALGAKATAPEAKRSKRHSAKQAADVESSTAAEEAAEEEGKMTQGDELRAMRARNMHGGGGGGMGIRRK
;
A
#
# COMPACT_ATOMS: atom_id res chain seq x y z
N MET A 1 -19.57 -37.18 -9.50
CA MET A 1 -18.16 -37.65 -9.61
C MET A 1 -17.77 -37.86 -11.07
N ALA A 2 -18.53 -38.61 -11.87
CA ALA A 2 -18.19 -38.89 -13.28
C ALA A 2 -17.92 -37.62 -14.17
N ALA A 3 -18.70 -36.54 -14.01
CA ALA A 3 -18.55 -35.33 -14.82
C ALA A 3 -17.25 -34.58 -14.52
N ALA A 4 -16.88 -34.46 -13.23
CA ALA A 4 -15.63 -33.79 -12.83
C ALA A 4 -14.40 -34.61 -13.26
N GLU A 5 -14.49 -35.93 -13.17
CA GLU A 5 -13.46 -36.86 -13.60
C GLU A 5 -13.24 -36.79 -15.13
N GLN A 6 -14.30 -36.62 -15.89
CA GLN A 6 -14.21 -36.43 -17.35
C GLN A 6 -13.48 -35.16 -17.73
N VAL A 7 -13.71 -34.07 -16.98
CA VAL A 7 -12.99 -32.79 -17.20
C VAL A 7 -11.50 -32.93 -16.84
N GLU A 8 -11.19 -33.56 -15.67
CA GLU A 8 -9.81 -33.80 -15.25
C GLU A 8 -9.05 -34.69 -16.25
N ASN A 9 -9.68 -35.74 -16.76
CA ASN A 9 -9.08 -36.59 -17.78
C ASN A 9 -8.83 -35.87 -19.09
N TRP A 10 -9.72 -34.96 -19.50
CA TRP A 10 -9.52 -34.13 -20.67
C TRP A 10 -8.38 -33.16 -20.49
N LEU A 11 -8.25 -32.52 -19.30
CA LEU A 11 -7.18 -31.59 -18.97
C LEU A 11 -5.83 -32.31 -18.91
N SER A 12 -5.73 -33.39 -18.15
CA SER A 12 -4.49 -34.13 -17.95
C SER A 12 -3.98 -34.82 -19.23
N SER A 13 -4.88 -35.32 -20.11
CA SER A 13 -4.49 -35.91 -21.42
C SER A 13 -3.85 -34.89 -22.35
N ARG A 14 -3.98 -33.57 -22.07
CA ARG A 14 -3.36 -32.44 -22.79
C ARG A 14 -2.22 -31.81 -22.05
N GLY A 15 -1.81 -32.37 -20.92
CA GLY A 15 -0.72 -31.85 -20.09
C GLY A 15 -1.08 -30.65 -19.23
N PHE A 16 -2.37 -30.30 -19.11
CA PHE A 16 -2.79 -29.22 -18.22
C PHE A 16 -2.86 -29.71 -16.77
N ARG A 17 -2.11 -29.05 -15.91
CA ARG A 17 -2.12 -29.34 -14.46
C ARG A 17 -3.17 -28.49 -13.77
N THR A 18 -4.01 -29.12 -12.96
CA THR A 18 -5.00 -28.45 -12.11
C THR A 18 -4.49 -28.32 -10.67
N PHE A 19 -4.95 -27.27 -9.97
CA PHE A 19 -4.59 -26.98 -8.59
C PHE A 19 -5.88 -26.87 -7.77
N PRO A 20 -6.14 -27.82 -6.85
CA PRO A 20 -7.38 -27.87 -6.09
C PRO A 20 -7.38 -26.90 -4.91
N PHE A 21 -8.54 -26.27 -4.70
CA PHE A 21 -8.88 -25.42 -3.55
C PHE A 21 -10.24 -25.84 -3.00
N HIS A 22 -10.55 -25.49 -1.75
CA HIS A 22 -11.86 -25.70 -1.13
C HIS A 22 -12.37 -27.13 -1.35
N ASP A 23 -11.62 -28.11 -0.85
CA ASP A 23 -11.91 -29.55 -0.98
C ASP A 23 -12.14 -30.01 -2.43
N GLY A 24 -11.46 -29.39 -3.38
CA GLY A 24 -11.56 -29.67 -4.81
C GLY A 24 -12.81 -29.13 -5.49
N ARG A 25 -13.66 -28.38 -4.78
CA ARG A 25 -14.82 -27.67 -5.34
C ARG A 25 -14.42 -26.57 -6.28
N VAL A 26 -13.34 -25.84 -5.97
CA VAL A 26 -12.69 -24.85 -6.80
C VAL A 26 -11.36 -25.40 -7.29
N ARG A 27 -11.04 -25.18 -8.55
CA ARG A 27 -9.76 -25.58 -9.13
C ARG A 27 -9.21 -24.46 -9.99
N TYR A 28 -7.91 -24.28 -9.96
CA TYR A 28 -7.21 -23.40 -10.89
C TYR A 28 -6.56 -24.22 -12.01
N VAL A 29 -6.56 -23.67 -13.23
CA VAL A 29 -5.82 -24.21 -14.37
C VAL A 29 -5.39 -23.09 -15.31
N ALA A 30 -4.20 -23.21 -15.90
CA ALA A 30 -3.77 -22.28 -16.97
C ALA A 30 -4.15 -22.90 -18.33
N LEU A 31 -4.94 -22.18 -19.12
CA LEU A 31 -5.46 -22.63 -20.41
C LEU A 31 -5.21 -21.58 -21.50
N PRO A 32 -4.88 -21.97 -22.73
CA PRO A 32 -4.76 -21.03 -23.84
C PRO A 32 -6.10 -20.41 -24.27
N ALA A 33 -7.20 -21.14 -24.03
CA ALA A 33 -8.56 -20.72 -24.36
C ALA A 33 -9.59 -21.53 -23.53
N MET A 34 -10.84 -21.07 -23.55
CA MET A 34 -11.99 -21.79 -22.97
C MET A 34 -12.06 -23.21 -23.53
N PRO A 35 -12.27 -24.26 -22.70
CA PRO A 35 -12.48 -25.63 -23.18
C PRO A 35 -13.68 -25.75 -24.12
N PRO A 36 -13.68 -26.75 -25.01
CA PRO A 36 -14.83 -27.03 -25.89
C PRO A 36 -16.14 -27.25 -25.10
N THR A 37 -17.26 -26.91 -25.70
CA THR A 37 -18.58 -26.97 -25.06
C THR A 37 -18.87 -28.33 -24.45
N SER A 38 -18.46 -29.45 -25.10
CA SER A 38 -18.62 -30.83 -24.59
C SER A 38 -17.93 -31.06 -23.25
N VAL A 39 -16.85 -30.39 -22.98
CA VAL A 39 -16.10 -30.43 -21.69
C VAL A 39 -16.69 -29.40 -20.71
N ALA A 40 -16.89 -28.16 -21.17
CA ALA A 40 -17.41 -27.08 -20.37
C ALA A 40 -18.83 -27.33 -19.84
N ALA A 41 -19.63 -28.14 -20.51
CA ALA A 41 -20.96 -28.56 -20.01
C ALA A 41 -20.92 -29.32 -18.68
N ASN A 42 -19.81 -29.97 -18.35
CA ASN A 42 -19.65 -30.80 -17.16
C ASN A 42 -19.13 -30.04 -15.92
N ALA A 43 -18.67 -28.80 -16.07
CA ALA A 43 -18.17 -27.95 -15.01
C ALA A 43 -18.51 -26.48 -15.28
N TYR A 44 -18.16 -25.58 -14.36
CA TYR A 44 -18.26 -24.15 -14.59
C TYR A 44 -16.84 -23.57 -14.75
N PHE A 45 -16.59 -22.98 -15.90
CA PHE A 45 -15.31 -22.31 -16.20
C PHE A 45 -15.51 -20.81 -16.22
N PHE A 46 -14.61 -20.07 -15.57
CA PHE A 46 -14.56 -18.62 -15.68
C PHE A 46 -13.11 -18.11 -15.67
N SER A 47 -12.90 -16.99 -16.28
CA SER A 47 -11.62 -16.24 -16.27
C SER A 47 -11.87 -14.80 -15.87
N ILE A 48 -10.80 -14.11 -15.52
CA ILE A 48 -10.79 -12.68 -15.23
C ILE A 48 -9.85 -11.91 -16.18
N ASP A 49 -9.20 -12.59 -17.10
CA ASP A 49 -8.12 -12.02 -17.93
C ASP A 49 -8.56 -10.84 -18.78
N SER A 50 -9.86 -10.77 -19.13
CA SER A 50 -10.47 -9.66 -19.85
C SER A 50 -11.16 -8.63 -18.95
N ASP A 51 -11.49 -9.02 -17.72
CA ASP A 51 -12.33 -8.23 -16.83
C ASP A 51 -11.48 -7.44 -15.81
N LEU A 52 -10.41 -8.06 -15.34
CA LEU A 52 -9.53 -7.50 -14.30
C LEU A 52 -8.11 -7.33 -14.87
N VAL A 53 -7.93 -6.24 -15.63
CA VAL A 53 -6.66 -5.93 -16.30
C VAL A 53 -5.80 -5.11 -15.37
N TYR A 54 -4.52 -5.50 -15.21
CA TYR A 54 -3.52 -4.67 -14.54
C TYR A 54 -3.01 -3.59 -15.50
N TRP A 55 -3.11 -2.34 -15.08
CA TRP A 55 -2.58 -1.19 -15.81
C TRP A 55 -1.16 -0.90 -15.34
N ASN A 56 -0.18 -1.38 -16.09
CA ASN A 56 1.22 -1.27 -15.74
C ASN A 56 1.77 0.15 -15.94
N PHE A 57 2.68 0.56 -15.08
CA PHE A 57 3.46 1.77 -15.28
C PHE A 57 4.56 1.53 -16.33
N PHE A 58 5.33 0.47 -16.16
CA PHE A 58 6.42 0.09 -17.06
C PHE A 58 6.45 -1.44 -17.26
N LEU A 59 7.34 -2.14 -16.53
CA LEU A 59 7.48 -3.60 -16.60
C LEU A 59 6.71 -4.34 -15.51
N ASP A 60 6.09 -3.63 -14.60
CA ASP A 60 5.22 -4.15 -13.56
C ASP A 60 3.98 -4.80 -14.16
N PHE A 61 3.46 -5.84 -13.52
CA PHE A 61 2.31 -6.60 -14.03
C PHE A 61 1.35 -7.06 -12.93
N GLY A 62 1.56 -6.60 -11.70
CA GLY A 62 0.80 -7.00 -10.52
C GLY A 62 1.51 -6.70 -9.20
N PRO A 63 0.95 -7.16 -8.07
CA PRO A 63 -0.34 -7.85 -7.96
C PRO A 63 -1.52 -6.98 -8.37
N LEU A 64 -2.65 -7.62 -8.69
CA LEU A 64 -3.91 -6.90 -8.93
C LEU A 64 -4.33 -6.17 -7.65
N ASN A 65 -4.96 -5.00 -7.80
CA ASN A 65 -5.29 -4.12 -6.69
C ASN A 65 -6.44 -4.63 -5.81
N LEU A 66 -6.69 -3.93 -4.71
CA LEU A 66 -7.68 -4.33 -3.71
C LEU A 66 -9.11 -4.34 -4.26
N GLY A 67 -9.45 -3.40 -5.14
CA GLY A 67 -10.74 -3.37 -5.84
C GLY A 67 -10.91 -4.60 -6.74
N GLN A 68 -9.89 -4.94 -7.51
CA GLN A 68 -9.87 -6.11 -8.39
C GLN A 68 -9.91 -7.42 -7.58
N LEU A 69 -9.20 -7.50 -6.46
CA LEU A 69 -9.30 -8.63 -5.51
C LEU A 69 -10.72 -8.77 -4.97
N TYR A 70 -11.35 -7.67 -4.56
CA TYR A 70 -12.74 -7.68 -4.11
C TYR A 70 -13.70 -8.18 -5.20
N ARG A 71 -13.59 -7.66 -6.42
CA ARG A 71 -14.42 -8.07 -7.58
C ARG A 71 -14.23 -9.57 -7.91
N PHE A 72 -13.00 -10.06 -7.86
CA PHE A 72 -12.71 -11.48 -8.02
C PHE A 72 -13.39 -12.33 -6.94
N CYS A 73 -13.23 -11.98 -5.68
CA CYS A 73 -13.84 -12.68 -4.56
C CYS A 73 -15.38 -12.71 -4.66
N ALA A 74 -15.99 -11.58 -5.00
CA ALA A 74 -17.44 -11.49 -5.19
C ALA A 74 -17.92 -12.42 -6.33
N LYS A 75 -17.19 -12.44 -7.46
CA LYS A 75 -17.50 -13.30 -8.61
C LYS A 75 -17.40 -14.79 -8.26
N LEU A 76 -16.34 -15.20 -7.56
CA LEU A 76 -16.14 -16.58 -7.12
C LEU A 76 -17.20 -17.01 -6.10
N ASN A 77 -17.47 -16.18 -5.11
CA ASN A 77 -18.48 -16.45 -4.08
C ASN A 77 -19.88 -16.53 -4.68
N ALA A 78 -20.24 -15.68 -5.63
CA ALA A 78 -21.50 -15.75 -6.36
C ALA A 78 -21.63 -17.10 -7.14
N ALA A 79 -20.55 -17.57 -7.75
CA ALA A 79 -20.53 -18.87 -8.41
C ALA A 79 -20.70 -20.02 -7.41
N LEU A 80 -20.03 -19.97 -6.25
CA LEU A 80 -20.15 -20.97 -5.20
C LEU A 80 -21.55 -21.02 -4.58
N ALA A 81 -22.20 -19.88 -4.40
CA ALA A 81 -23.55 -19.76 -3.85
C ALA A 81 -24.66 -20.10 -4.86
N SER A 82 -24.36 -20.16 -6.16
CA SER A 82 -25.34 -20.35 -7.21
C SER A 82 -26.02 -21.73 -7.14
N PRO A 83 -27.37 -21.81 -7.00
CA PRO A 83 -28.10 -23.09 -7.01
C PRO A 83 -27.88 -23.87 -8.31
N LYS A 84 -27.69 -23.17 -9.45
CA LYS A 84 -27.43 -23.77 -10.76
C LYS A 84 -26.09 -24.50 -10.85
N LEU A 85 -25.16 -24.14 -9.99
CA LEU A 85 -23.80 -24.69 -9.92
C LEU A 85 -23.62 -25.64 -8.72
N ARG A 86 -24.67 -25.93 -7.97
CA ARG A 86 -24.60 -26.86 -6.83
C ARG A 86 -24.06 -28.21 -7.28
N GLY A 87 -23.01 -28.70 -6.62
CA GLY A 87 -22.36 -29.99 -6.94
C GLY A 87 -21.45 -29.97 -8.18
N ARG A 88 -21.36 -28.87 -8.92
CA ARG A 88 -20.41 -28.70 -10.04
C ARG A 88 -19.08 -28.22 -9.57
N THR A 89 -17.99 -28.72 -10.13
CA THR A 89 -16.65 -28.15 -9.95
C THR A 89 -16.55 -26.83 -10.67
N ILE A 90 -15.95 -25.82 -10.00
CA ILE A 90 -15.70 -24.50 -10.53
C ILE A 90 -14.23 -24.42 -10.92
N TYR A 91 -13.96 -24.20 -12.20
CA TYR A 91 -12.61 -24.00 -12.73
C TYR A 91 -12.39 -22.50 -12.95
N PHE A 92 -11.56 -21.91 -12.11
CA PHE A 92 -10.96 -20.61 -12.40
C PHE A 92 -9.76 -20.84 -13.32
N TYR A 93 -9.76 -20.22 -14.49
CA TYR A 93 -8.63 -20.33 -15.41
C TYR A 93 -8.08 -18.98 -15.82
N SER A 94 -6.78 -18.94 -16.05
CA SER A 94 -6.08 -17.83 -16.71
C SER A 94 -5.44 -18.29 -18.01
N GLY A 95 -5.08 -17.36 -18.88
CA GLY A 95 -4.17 -17.62 -19.99
C GLY A 95 -2.82 -18.17 -19.50
N THR A 96 -2.07 -18.78 -20.41
CA THR A 96 -0.80 -19.46 -20.10
C THR A 96 0.38 -18.49 -19.91
N HIS A 97 0.19 -17.19 -20.19
CA HIS A 97 1.22 -16.17 -20.01
C HIS A 97 1.68 -16.11 -18.54
N PRO A 98 2.98 -16.06 -18.23
CA PRO A 98 3.51 -16.07 -16.85
C PRO A 98 2.84 -15.04 -15.94
N HIS A 99 2.67 -13.80 -16.38
CA HIS A 99 2.06 -12.72 -15.60
C HIS A 99 0.61 -13.02 -15.22
N ARG A 100 -0.21 -13.54 -16.18
CA ARG A 100 -1.60 -13.94 -15.92
C ARG A 100 -1.69 -15.06 -14.90
N ARG A 101 -0.79 -16.06 -15.03
CA ARG A 101 -0.70 -17.17 -14.08
C ARG A 101 -0.37 -16.69 -12.67
N THR A 102 0.60 -15.78 -12.55
CA THR A 102 1.02 -15.23 -11.26
C THR A 102 -0.11 -14.44 -10.61
N ASN A 103 -0.79 -13.55 -11.36
CA ASN A 103 -1.94 -12.79 -10.85
C ASN A 103 -3.10 -13.70 -10.44
N ALA A 104 -3.40 -14.74 -11.23
CA ALA A 104 -4.43 -15.70 -10.90
C ALA A 104 -4.12 -16.49 -9.62
N ALA A 105 -2.85 -16.90 -9.44
CA ALA A 105 -2.40 -17.57 -8.22
C ALA A 105 -2.53 -16.65 -7.00
N ALA A 106 -2.13 -15.38 -7.13
CA ALA A 106 -2.27 -14.38 -6.07
C ALA A 106 -3.74 -14.17 -5.66
N LEU A 107 -4.65 -13.99 -6.64
CA LEU A 107 -6.07 -13.79 -6.37
C LEU A 107 -6.72 -15.01 -5.67
N LEU A 108 -6.49 -16.21 -6.18
CA LEU A 108 -7.14 -17.39 -5.63
C LEU A 108 -6.63 -17.75 -4.25
N SER A 109 -5.32 -17.60 -4.01
CA SER A 109 -4.76 -17.79 -2.66
C SER A 109 -5.23 -16.69 -1.70
N SER A 110 -5.36 -15.43 -2.17
CA SER A 110 -5.93 -14.34 -1.37
C SER A 110 -7.38 -14.61 -0.98
N TRP A 111 -8.20 -15.13 -1.90
CA TRP A 111 -9.55 -15.57 -1.60
C TRP A 111 -9.57 -16.66 -0.52
N ALA A 112 -8.66 -17.62 -0.57
CA ALA A 112 -8.55 -18.68 0.44
C ALA A 112 -8.18 -18.11 1.83
N ILE A 113 -7.31 -17.10 1.90
CA ILE A 113 -7.01 -16.36 3.15
C ILE A 113 -8.26 -15.66 3.68
N ILE A 114 -9.01 -14.99 2.81
CA ILE A 114 -10.14 -14.15 3.23
C ILE A 114 -11.34 -14.99 3.64
N PHE A 115 -11.72 -16.01 2.85
CA PHE A 115 -12.97 -16.75 3.01
C PHE A 115 -12.83 -18.13 3.63
N LEU A 116 -11.66 -18.77 3.49
CA LEU A 116 -11.41 -20.07 4.13
C LEU A 116 -10.60 -19.92 5.41
N ASN A 117 -10.22 -18.70 5.80
CA ASN A 117 -9.39 -18.39 6.97
C ASN A 117 -8.06 -19.18 7.00
N GLN A 118 -7.51 -19.47 5.83
CA GLN A 118 -6.25 -20.18 5.70
C GLN A 118 -5.07 -19.25 6.01
N THR A 119 -3.98 -19.83 6.54
CA THR A 119 -2.69 -19.16 6.60
C THR A 119 -2.10 -18.98 5.19
N PRO A 120 -1.10 -18.13 5.00
CA PRO A 120 -0.39 -17.99 3.72
C PRO A 120 0.17 -19.33 3.21
N GLU A 121 0.71 -20.17 4.13
CA GLU A 121 1.26 -21.49 3.83
C GLU A 121 0.19 -22.43 3.28
N GLU A 122 -0.99 -22.46 3.90
CA GLU A 122 -2.12 -23.31 3.51
C GLU A 122 -2.72 -22.83 2.18
N ALA A 123 -2.92 -21.52 2.03
CA ALA A 123 -3.48 -20.91 0.83
C ALA A 123 -2.57 -21.05 -0.39
N TYR A 124 -1.26 -21.09 -0.20
CA TYR A 124 -0.28 -21.28 -1.27
C TYR A 124 0.09 -22.76 -1.50
N ALA A 125 -0.24 -23.66 -0.56
CA ALA A 125 0.13 -25.08 -0.62
C ALA A 125 -0.25 -25.77 -1.94
N PRO A 126 -1.44 -25.55 -2.54
CA PRO A 126 -1.80 -26.16 -3.82
C PRO A 126 -0.80 -25.83 -4.94
N PHE A 127 -0.17 -24.66 -4.89
CA PHE A 127 0.75 -24.17 -5.92
C PHE A 127 2.21 -24.60 -5.71
N ARG A 128 2.53 -25.28 -4.60
CA ARG A 128 3.90 -25.78 -4.37
C ARG A 128 4.30 -26.74 -5.46
N GLY A 129 5.51 -26.53 -6.02
CA GLY A 129 6.03 -27.32 -7.13
C GLY A 129 5.30 -27.11 -8.46
N ALA A 130 4.59 -25.98 -8.64
CA ALA A 130 4.06 -25.60 -9.95
C ALA A 130 5.21 -25.44 -10.97
N THR A 131 5.04 -26.07 -12.14
CA THR A 131 6.03 -26.00 -13.23
C THR A 131 5.33 -25.53 -14.51
N PRO A 132 5.84 -24.47 -15.16
CA PRO A 132 6.85 -23.55 -14.65
C PRO A 132 6.38 -22.80 -13.41
N GLY A 133 7.32 -22.32 -12.57
CA GLY A 133 7.02 -21.51 -11.37
C GLY A 133 6.32 -20.21 -11.72
N PHE A 134 5.91 -19.46 -10.68
CA PHE A 134 5.33 -18.14 -10.84
C PHE A 134 6.43 -17.08 -10.91
N THR A 135 6.28 -16.13 -11.83
CA THR A 135 7.22 -15.02 -12.00
C THR A 135 7.05 -14.05 -10.82
N PRO A 136 8.13 -13.64 -10.14
CA PRO A 136 8.06 -12.56 -9.14
C PRO A 136 7.50 -11.28 -9.74
N PHE A 137 6.77 -10.51 -8.94
CA PHE A 137 6.24 -9.22 -9.36
C PHE A 137 7.36 -8.20 -9.55
N HIS A 138 7.36 -7.57 -10.72
CA HIS A 138 8.25 -6.48 -11.04
C HIS A 138 7.75 -5.18 -10.38
N ASP A 139 8.65 -4.28 -10.00
CA ASP A 139 8.29 -2.94 -9.55
C ASP A 139 7.99 -2.00 -10.72
N ALA A 140 7.45 -0.82 -10.43
CA ALA A 140 7.06 0.17 -11.42
C ALA A 140 8.28 0.93 -11.98
N THR A 141 9.22 0.18 -12.61
CA THR A 141 10.41 0.73 -13.28
C THR A 141 10.55 0.17 -14.70
N PRO A 142 11.20 0.93 -15.61
CA PRO A 142 11.50 0.46 -16.96
C PRO A 142 12.75 -0.43 -17.04
N ILE A 143 13.47 -0.63 -15.94
CA ILE A 143 14.72 -1.41 -15.89
C ILE A 143 14.51 -2.74 -15.16
N ALA A 144 15.42 -3.69 -15.33
CA ALA A 144 15.33 -4.97 -14.66
C ALA A 144 15.27 -4.82 -13.13
N CYS A 145 14.25 -5.45 -12.51
CA CYS A 145 14.07 -5.44 -11.07
C CYS A 145 15.07 -6.40 -10.40
N SER A 146 15.78 -5.90 -9.39
CA SER A 146 16.69 -6.69 -8.57
C SER A 146 16.05 -7.23 -7.29
N TYR A 147 14.80 -6.83 -6.98
CA TYR A 147 14.04 -7.29 -5.82
C TYR A 147 12.94 -8.28 -6.26
N ASN A 148 12.92 -9.46 -5.68
CA ASN A 148 11.99 -10.52 -6.05
C ASN A 148 10.80 -10.57 -5.08
N LEU A 149 9.75 -9.80 -5.37
CA LEU A 149 8.49 -9.89 -4.62
C LEU A 149 7.67 -11.08 -5.15
N THR A 150 7.46 -12.08 -4.32
CA THR A 150 6.73 -13.30 -4.71
C THR A 150 5.23 -13.20 -4.41
N VAL A 151 4.43 -14.10 -5.00
CA VAL A 151 3.03 -14.29 -4.61
C VAL A 151 2.92 -14.54 -3.10
N TYR A 152 3.81 -15.37 -2.55
CA TYR A 152 3.79 -15.71 -1.12
C TYR A 152 3.99 -14.49 -0.22
N ASP A 153 4.90 -13.59 -0.58
CA ASP A 153 5.13 -12.33 0.16
C ASP A 153 3.87 -11.46 0.21
N CYS A 154 3.18 -11.35 -0.94
CA CYS A 154 1.90 -10.62 -1.02
C CYS A 154 0.82 -11.27 -0.14
N LEU A 155 0.76 -12.59 -0.09
CA LEU A 155 -0.18 -13.32 0.77
C LEU A 155 0.13 -13.11 2.25
N CYS A 156 1.40 -13.10 2.66
CA CYS A 156 1.80 -12.79 4.02
C CYS A 156 1.40 -11.37 4.42
N GLY A 157 1.62 -10.39 3.53
CA GLY A 157 1.21 -9.01 3.73
C GLY A 157 -0.32 -8.86 3.89
N LEU A 158 -1.09 -9.46 3.00
CA LEU A 158 -2.56 -9.47 3.08
C LEU A 158 -3.08 -10.15 4.36
N TYR A 159 -2.54 -11.31 4.71
CA TYR A 159 -2.92 -12.05 5.91
C TYR A 159 -2.68 -11.22 7.18
N LYS A 160 -1.55 -10.57 7.26
CA LYS A 160 -1.19 -9.70 8.38
C LYS A 160 -2.09 -8.48 8.46
N ALA A 161 -2.34 -7.81 7.33
CA ALA A 161 -3.26 -6.67 7.25
C ALA A 161 -4.69 -7.05 7.65
N LYS A 162 -5.20 -8.20 7.19
CA LYS A 162 -6.51 -8.75 7.59
C LYS A 162 -6.58 -8.97 9.11
N ASN A 163 -5.57 -9.64 9.69
CA ASN A 163 -5.55 -9.95 11.13
C ASN A 163 -5.41 -8.70 12.00
N LEU A 164 -4.74 -7.67 11.51
CA LEU A 164 -4.62 -6.36 12.16
C LEU A 164 -5.83 -5.44 11.89
N LYS A 165 -6.83 -5.91 11.15
CA LYS A 165 -8.03 -5.14 10.79
C LYS A 165 -7.73 -3.89 9.94
N PHE A 166 -6.67 -3.93 9.12
CA PHE A 166 -6.40 -2.90 8.12
C PHE A 166 -7.34 -3.03 6.92
N PHE A 167 -7.81 -4.25 6.69
CA PHE A 167 -8.78 -4.60 5.67
C PHE A 167 -9.81 -5.59 6.23
N ASP A 168 -11.07 -5.32 5.93
CA ASP A 168 -12.18 -6.22 6.20
C ASP A 168 -13.08 -6.27 4.96
N PHE A 169 -13.29 -7.48 4.43
CA PHE A 169 -14.03 -7.66 3.18
C PHE A 169 -15.48 -7.19 3.27
N ASP A 170 -16.13 -7.39 4.41
CA ASP A 170 -17.55 -7.11 4.59
C ASP A 170 -17.84 -5.62 4.71
N THR A 171 -16.87 -4.84 5.17
CA THR A 171 -17.00 -3.38 5.33
C THR A 171 -16.30 -2.57 4.24
N PHE A 172 -15.50 -3.22 3.40
CA PHE A 172 -14.75 -2.55 2.33
C PHE A 172 -15.69 -1.97 1.27
N ASN A 173 -15.58 -0.65 1.07
CA ASN A 173 -16.36 0.06 0.05
C ASN A 173 -15.57 0.09 -1.28
N VAL A 174 -15.84 -0.89 -2.14
CA VAL A 174 -15.17 -1.02 -3.42
C VAL A 174 -15.47 0.15 -4.37
N ASP A 175 -16.68 0.69 -4.34
CA ASP A 175 -17.07 1.80 -5.22
C ASP A 175 -16.37 3.11 -4.83
N GLU A 176 -16.17 3.34 -3.52
CA GLU A 176 -15.34 4.45 -3.01
C GLU A 176 -13.87 4.27 -3.37
N TYR A 177 -13.34 3.05 -3.21
CA TYR A 177 -11.96 2.73 -3.58
C TYR A 177 -11.71 2.98 -5.07
N GLU A 178 -12.55 2.44 -5.95
CA GLU A 178 -12.43 2.58 -7.41
C GLU A 178 -12.65 4.03 -7.88
N HIS A 179 -13.47 4.81 -7.15
CA HIS A 179 -13.68 6.23 -7.44
C HIS A 179 -12.43 7.05 -7.15
N TYR A 180 -11.89 6.93 -5.94
CA TYR A 180 -10.75 7.76 -5.51
C TYR A 180 -9.40 7.27 -6.02
N GLU A 181 -9.30 6.03 -6.50
CA GLU A 181 -8.12 5.54 -7.19
C GLU A 181 -7.87 6.26 -8.52
N GLN A 182 -8.93 6.78 -9.16
CA GLN A 182 -8.83 7.51 -10.41
C GLN A 182 -8.10 8.83 -10.25
N VAL A 183 -7.27 9.19 -11.26
CA VAL A 183 -6.44 10.42 -11.22
C VAL A 183 -7.32 11.67 -11.11
N GLU A 184 -8.47 11.68 -11.75
CA GLU A 184 -9.42 12.78 -11.76
C GLU A 184 -10.13 13.00 -10.43
N ASN A 185 -10.20 11.97 -9.59
CA ASN A 185 -10.98 11.98 -8.36
C ASN A 185 -10.10 12.02 -7.10
N GLY A 186 -8.77 11.94 -7.24
CA GLY A 186 -7.90 12.00 -6.07
C GLY A 186 -6.56 11.31 -6.22
N ASP A 187 -6.47 10.26 -7.03
CA ASP A 187 -5.28 9.40 -7.07
C ASP A 187 -4.80 9.03 -5.66
N LEU A 188 -5.73 8.53 -4.85
CA LEU A 188 -5.49 8.22 -3.44
C LEU A 188 -5.98 6.82 -3.05
N ASN A 189 -5.30 6.21 -2.10
CA ASN A 189 -5.68 4.91 -1.55
C ASN A 189 -5.34 4.83 -0.05
N TRP A 190 -6.21 4.19 0.72
CA TRP A 190 -5.94 3.84 2.09
C TRP A 190 -5.10 2.56 2.17
N HIS A 191 -3.98 2.61 2.92
CA HIS A 191 -3.24 1.42 3.34
C HIS A 191 -3.79 0.84 4.65
N GLN A 192 -4.39 1.69 5.44
CA GLN A 192 -5.18 1.36 6.62
C GLN A 192 -6.24 2.44 6.77
N GLU A 193 -7.51 2.09 6.59
CA GLU A 193 -8.60 3.05 6.66
C GLU A 193 -8.62 3.78 8.02
N GLY A 194 -8.84 5.08 7.96
CA GLY A 194 -8.85 5.96 9.14
C GLY A 194 -7.46 6.27 9.72
N LYS A 195 -6.37 5.63 9.24
CA LYS A 195 -5.02 5.92 9.75
C LYS A 195 -4.03 6.29 8.67
N TRP A 196 -3.87 5.50 7.61
CA TRP A 196 -2.81 5.72 6.60
C TRP A 196 -3.38 5.85 5.20
N LEU A 197 -3.32 7.05 4.66
CA LEU A 197 -3.71 7.38 3.30
C LEU A 197 -2.49 7.83 2.49
N ALA A 198 -2.30 7.25 1.30
CA ALA A 198 -1.31 7.67 0.32
C ALA A 198 -2.01 8.34 -0.86
N PHE A 199 -1.47 9.46 -1.36
CA PHE A 199 -2.07 10.18 -2.48
C PHE A 199 -1.03 10.90 -3.33
N ALA A 200 -1.41 11.29 -4.55
CA ALA A 200 -0.61 12.15 -5.40
C ALA A 200 -0.66 13.60 -4.88
N GLY A 201 0.51 14.27 -4.86
CA GLY A 201 0.60 15.60 -4.25
C GLY A 201 -0.26 16.64 -4.97
N PRO A 202 -0.96 17.53 -4.22
CA PRO A 202 -1.74 18.63 -4.79
C PRO A 202 -0.87 19.66 -5.51
N HIS A 203 -1.50 20.43 -6.40
CA HIS A 203 -0.96 21.59 -7.05
C HIS A 203 -1.55 22.90 -6.46
N GLU A 204 -0.90 24.03 -6.71
CA GLU A 204 -1.41 25.33 -6.29
C GLU A 204 -2.70 25.70 -7.03
N ASN A 205 -2.70 25.45 -8.35
CA ASN A 205 -3.82 25.73 -9.25
C ASN A 205 -4.26 24.46 -9.98
N SER A 206 -5.52 24.44 -10.38
CA SER A 206 -6.05 23.39 -11.23
C SER A 206 -5.77 23.74 -12.70
N GLU A 207 -4.95 22.92 -13.35
CA GLU A 207 -4.51 23.12 -14.72
C GLU A 207 -4.62 21.81 -15.52
N MET A 208 -4.92 21.94 -16.83
CA MET A 208 -4.90 20.79 -17.71
C MET A 208 -3.47 20.41 -18.07
N THR A 209 -3.08 19.18 -17.76
CA THR A 209 -1.75 18.67 -18.09
C THR A 209 -1.63 18.32 -19.56
N ARG A 210 -0.40 18.13 -20.05
CA ARG A 210 -0.12 17.66 -21.42
C ARG A 210 -0.69 16.25 -21.67
N ASP A 211 -0.82 15.44 -20.64
CA ASP A 211 -1.38 14.07 -20.68
C ASP A 211 -2.91 14.04 -20.62
N GLY A 212 -3.58 15.22 -20.58
CA GLY A 212 -5.03 15.36 -20.75
C GLY A 212 -5.87 15.21 -19.48
N TYR A 213 -5.28 15.29 -18.29
CA TYR A 213 -6.02 15.31 -17.03
C TYR A 213 -5.84 16.64 -16.28
N GLN A 214 -6.81 16.97 -15.43
CA GLN A 214 -6.78 18.18 -14.62
C GLN A 214 -6.03 17.93 -13.31
N THR A 215 -5.07 18.81 -12.96
CA THR A 215 -4.39 18.73 -11.66
C THR A 215 -5.35 19.09 -10.54
N LEU A 216 -5.23 18.38 -9.43
CA LEU A 216 -6.03 18.58 -8.23
C LEU A 216 -5.33 19.53 -7.25
N THR A 217 -6.13 20.33 -6.57
CA THR A 217 -5.69 21.31 -5.58
C THR A 217 -6.02 20.83 -4.16
N VAL A 218 -5.59 21.59 -3.17
CA VAL A 218 -5.96 21.31 -1.76
C VAL A 218 -7.48 21.30 -1.56
N ASP A 219 -8.21 22.10 -2.34
CA ASP A 219 -9.66 22.22 -2.21
C ASP A 219 -10.42 20.99 -2.74
N ASP A 220 -9.79 20.22 -3.61
CA ASP A 220 -10.35 18.96 -4.10
C ASP A 220 -10.20 17.83 -3.07
N TYR A 221 -9.12 17.85 -2.26
CA TYR A 221 -8.86 16.85 -1.23
C TYR A 221 -9.45 17.18 0.14
N GLY A 222 -9.44 18.46 0.50
CA GLY A 222 -9.75 18.92 1.85
C GLY A 222 -11.08 18.43 2.42
N PRO A 223 -12.22 18.53 1.69
CA PRO A 223 -13.52 18.04 2.16
C PRO A 223 -13.53 16.55 2.46
N TYR A 224 -12.93 15.72 1.59
CA TYR A 224 -12.83 14.28 1.81
C TYR A 224 -11.93 13.94 3.00
N PHE A 225 -10.79 14.59 3.12
CA PHE A 225 -9.89 14.38 4.25
C PHE A 225 -10.52 14.75 5.58
N GLN A 226 -11.24 15.88 5.63
CA GLN A 226 -11.99 16.29 6.82
C GLN A 226 -13.08 15.28 7.19
N GLN A 227 -13.85 14.81 6.22
CA GLN A 227 -14.88 13.79 6.42
C GLN A 227 -14.29 12.47 6.94
N LYS A 228 -13.11 12.08 6.48
CA LYS A 228 -12.42 10.85 6.87
C LYS A 228 -11.56 11.00 8.14
N GLY A 229 -11.59 12.15 8.81
CA GLY A 229 -10.88 12.38 10.07
C GLY A 229 -9.35 12.48 9.91
N VAL A 230 -8.86 12.88 8.73
CA VAL A 230 -7.46 13.22 8.52
C VAL A 230 -7.13 14.51 9.27
N THR A 231 -6.09 14.47 10.10
CA THR A 231 -5.65 15.61 10.91
C THR A 231 -4.23 16.08 10.57
N LEU A 232 -3.49 15.26 9.82
CA LEU A 232 -2.13 15.54 9.41
C LEU A 232 -1.92 15.16 7.94
N VAL A 233 -1.38 16.09 7.16
CA VAL A 233 -0.79 15.83 5.85
C VAL A 233 0.73 15.87 5.99
N VAL A 234 1.43 14.86 5.46
CA VAL A 234 2.89 14.83 5.36
C VAL A 234 3.30 15.00 3.91
N ARG A 235 4.02 16.08 3.60
CA ARG A 235 4.56 16.40 2.28
C ARG A 235 6.04 16.01 2.21
N LEU A 236 6.36 15.05 1.32
CA LEU A 236 7.73 14.52 1.14
C LEU A 236 8.44 15.10 -0.10
N ASN A 237 7.74 15.84 -0.94
CA ASN A 237 8.28 16.49 -2.13
C ASN A 237 8.40 18.01 -1.94
N LYS A 238 8.91 18.69 -2.98
CA LYS A 238 8.97 20.13 -3.08
C LYS A 238 7.58 20.77 -2.89
N LYS A 239 7.56 22.02 -2.43
CA LYS A 239 6.32 22.80 -2.22
C LYS A 239 5.71 23.21 -3.55
N TYR A 240 4.60 22.56 -3.93
CA TYR A 240 3.78 22.92 -5.09
C TYR A 240 2.46 23.58 -4.71
N TYR A 241 2.20 23.79 -3.42
CA TYR A 241 1.00 24.44 -2.90
C TYR A 241 1.29 25.05 -1.53
N ASP A 242 0.50 26.09 -1.17
CA ASP A 242 0.54 26.71 0.16
C ASP A 242 -0.11 25.78 1.20
N GLU A 243 0.68 25.29 2.14
CA GLU A 243 0.24 24.40 3.23
C GLU A 243 -0.89 25.00 4.10
N ARG A 244 -0.97 26.33 4.18
CA ARG A 244 -2.01 27.04 4.96
C ARG A 244 -3.42 26.76 4.44
N LYS A 245 -3.55 26.38 3.15
CA LYS A 245 -4.84 26.02 2.56
C LYS A 245 -5.50 24.81 3.24
N PHE A 246 -4.72 23.88 3.83
CA PHE A 246 -5.25 22.76 4.61
C PHE A 246 -5.80 23.19 5.98
N LEU A 247 -5.37 24.30 6.55
CA LEU A 247 -5.81 24.76 7.86
C LEU A 247 -7.32 25.03 7.92
N LYS A 248 -7.93 25.47 6.80
CA LYS A 248 -9.40 25.68 6.75
C LYS A 248 -10.22 24.38 6.93
N TYR A 249 -9.57 23.23 6.71
CA TYR A 249 -10.14 21.91 6.95
C TYR A 249 -9.75 21.31 8.30
N GLY A 250 -9.04 22.08 9.14
CA GLY A 250 -8.53 21.62 10.44
C GLY A 250 -7.35 20.66 10.32
N ILE A 251 -6.64 20.64 9.19
CA ILE A 251 -5.56 19.71 8.88
C ILE A 251 -4.21 20.43 8.96
N ARG A 252 -3.30 19.90 9.78
CA ARG A 252 -1.91 20.36 9.87
C ARG A 252 -1.08 19.75 8.74
N VAL A 253 -0.12 20.51 8.20
CA VAL A 253 0.85 19.99 7.21
C VAL A 253 2.24 19.93 7.84
N LEU A 254 2.96 18.85 7.58
CA LEU A 254 4.35 18.62 7.96
C LEU A 254 5.21 18.48 6.70
N ASP A 255 6.19 19.35 6.55
CA ASP A 255 7.15 19.30 5.44
C ASP A 255 8.38 18.48 5.81
N LEU A 256 8.60 17.39 5.08
CA LEU A 256 9.73 16.47 5.22
C LEU A 256 10.36 16.16 3.86
N TYR A 257 10.83 17.20 3.19
CA TYR A 257 11.39 17.08 1.85
C TYR A 257 12.62 16.18 1.79
N TYR A 258 12.69 15.30 0.78
CA TYR A 258 13.91 14.65 0.29
C TYR A 258 13.75 14.26 -1.18
N LEU A 259 14.89 14.01 -1.86
CA LEU A 259 15.00 13.88 -3.30
C LEU A 259 14.11 12.75 -3.87
N ASP A 260 13.49 13.00 -5.03
CA ASP A 260 12.66 12.02 -5.73
C ASP A 260 13.49 10.80 -6.15
N GLY A 261 12.89 9.59 -6.02
CA GLY A 261 13.56 8.33 -6.30
C GLY A 261 14.59 7.89 -5.26
N SER A 262 14.90 8.72 -4.25
CA SER A 262 15.87 8.36 -3.20
C SER A 262 15.21 7.72 -1.97
N ASN A 263 16.05 7.29 -1.03
CA ASN A 263 15.65 6.82 0.29
C ASN A 263 15.63 7.98 1.29
N PRO A 264 14.75 7.97 2.32
CA PRO A 264 14.71 9.02 3.30
C PRO A 264 16.01 9.08 4.10
N PRO A 265 16.65 10.28 4.24
CA PRO A 265 17.71 10.47 5.22
C PRO A 265 17.23 10.08 6.62
N ARG A 266 18.11 9.51 7.43
CA ARG A 266 17.75 9.02 8.76
C ARG A 266 17.06 10.07 9.62
N ALA A 267 17.53 11.32 9.60
CA ALA A 267 16.94 12.39 10.36
C ALA A 267 15.50 12.72 9.92
N ILE A 268 15.21 12.64 8.61
CA ILE A 268 13.87 12.84 8.04
C ILE A 268 12.95 11.69 8.50
N LEU A 269 13.42 10.44 8.40
CA LEU A 269 12.64 9.29 8.87
C LEU A 269 12.35 9.36 10.37
N ASP A 270 13.33 9.73 11.19
CA ASP A 270 13.14 9.87 12.65
C ASP A 270 12.14 10.99 12.98
N GLN A 271 12.17 12.09 12.25
CA GLN A 271 11.19 13.17 12.41
C GLN A 271 9.80 12.72 11.98
N PHE A 272 9.69 12.05 10.82
CA PHE A 272 8.42 11.45 10.36
C PHE A 272 7.81 10.56 11.44
N LEU A 273 8.57 9.59 11.94
CA LEU A 273 8.09 8.63 12.94
C LEU A 273 7.62 9.32 14.22
N ARG A 274 8.39 10.28 14.76
CA ARG A 274 7.98 11.03 15.97
C ARG A 274 6.67 11.80 15.78
N GLU A 275 6.52 12.49 14.66
CA GLU A 275 5.35 13.34 14.38
C GLU A 275 4.07 12.50 14.17
N VAL A 276 4.20 11.37 13.45
CA VAL A 276 3.05 10.51 13.19
C VAL A 276 2.66 9.64 14.40
N GLU A 277 3.61 9.30 15.27
CA GLU A 277 3.36 8.60 16.53
C GLU A 277 2.55 9.45 17.51
N GLY A 278 2.74 10.77 17.48
CA GLY A 278 1.98 11.73 18.29
C GLY A 278 0.62 12.10 17.70
N ASN A 279 0.29 11.69 16.48
CA ASN A 279 -0.95 12.09 15.81
C ASN A 279 -2.08 11.07 16.03
N ALA A 280 -3.17 11.48 16.67
CA ALA A 280 -4.29 10.60 16.97
C ALA A 280 -5.20 10.32 15.77
N GLY A 281 -5.39 11.29 14.85
CA GLY A 281 -6.26 11.17 13.69
C GLY A 281 -5.62 10.48 12.49
N GLY A 282 -6.33 10.50 11.36
CA GLY A 282 -5.83 10.01 10.08
C GLY A 282 -4.64 10.84 9.57
N ILE A 283 -3.76 10.19 8.85
CA ILE A 283 -2.54 10.77 8.28
C ILE A 283 -2.53 10.53 6.79
N ALA A 284 -2.52 11.61 6.01
CA ALA A 284 -2.37 11.55 4.56
C ALA A 284 -0.93 11.88 4.18
N VAL A 285 -0.25 10.98 3.49
CA VAL A 285 1.15 11.14 3.08
C VAL A 285 1.24 11.22 1.58
N HIS A 286 1.98 12.20 1.08
CA HIS A 286 2.25 12.32 -0.34
C HIS A 286 3.70 12.70 -0.64
N CYS A 287 4.11 12.34 -1.85
CA CYS A 287 5.25 12.89 -2.54
C CYS A 287 4.77 13.48 -3.88
N LYS A 288 5.44 13.26 -4.98
CA LYS A 288 4.95 13.68 -6.30
C LYS A 288 3.81 12.74 -6.76
N ALA A 289 4.08 11.46 -7.00
CA ALA A 289 3.08 10.46 -7.40
C ALA A 289 2.39 9.73 -6.23
N GLY A 290 2.82 9.93 -5.00
CA GLY A 290 2.28 9.23 -3.83
C GLY A 290 2.57 7.73 -3.79
N LEU A 291 3.70 7.29 -4.36
CA LEU A 291 4.08 5.87 -4.51
C LEU A 291 5.40 5.55 -3.79
N GLY A 292 6.54 6.03 -4.30
CA GLY A 292 7.86 5.63 -3.82
C GLY A 292 8.17 6.15 -2.42
N ARG A 293 8.48 7.45 -2.30
CA ARG A 293 8.82 8.11 -1.02
C ARG A 293 7.72 7.93 0.03
N THR A 294 6.47 8.04 -0.40
CA THR A 294 5.28 7.87 0.44
C THR A 294 5.21 6.47 1.05
N GLY A 295 5.29 5.44 0.22
CA GLY A 295 5.24 4.05 0.68
C GLY A 295 6.42 3.70 1.59
N THR A 296 7.62 4.23 1.31
CA THR A 296 8.82 3.98 2.12
C THR A 296 8.64 4.50 3.56
N CYS A 297 8.17 5.72 3.73
CA CYS A 297 7.95 6.29 5.07
C CYS A 297 6.84 5.57 5.83
N ILE A 298 5.67 5.35 5.22
CA ILE A 298 4.57 4.61 5.87
C ILE A 298 5.00 3.17 6.18
N GLY A 299 5.75 2.54 5.27
CA GLY A 299 6.23 1.16 5.45
C GLY A 299 7.17 1.01 6.63
N CYS A 300 8.09 1.95 6.85
CA CYS A 300 8.96 1.98 8.04
C CYS A 300 8.14 2.04 9.33
N TYR A 301 7.04 2.83 9.35
CA TYR A 301 6.13 2.85 10.49
C TYR A 301 5.45 1.47 10.71
N LEU A 302 4.97 0.81 9.65
CA LEU A 302 4.36 -0.51 9.78
C LEU A 302 5.34 -1.56 10.27
N MET A 303 6.59 -1.55 9.80
CA MET A 303 7.63 -2.42 10.34
C MET A 303 7.88 -2.17 11.82
N LYS A 304 7.99 -0.91 12.24
CA LYS A 304 8.25 -0.50 13.63
C LYS A 304 7.14 -0.94 14.58
N HIS A 305 5.89 -0.66 14.23
CA HIS A 305 4.77 -0.81 15.16
C HIS A 305 4.05 -2.16 15.07
N PHE A 306 4.04 -2.78 13.89
CA PHE A 306 3.29 -4.01 13.63
C PHE A 306 4.18 -5.19 13.24
N LYS A 307 5.51 -5.02 13.26
CA LYS A 307 6.46 -6.11 12.94
C LYS A 307 6.26 -6.69 11.53
N PHE A 308 5.78 -5.90 10.57
CA PHE A 308 5.82 -6.32 9.18
C PHE A 308 7.26 -6.58 8.74
N THR A 309 7.46 -7.57 7.88
CA THR A 309 8.69 -7.66 7.08
C THR A 309 8.66 -6.65 5.93
N ALA A 310 9.79 -6.35 5.33
CA ALA A 310 9.86 -5.51 4.14
C ALA A 310 9.00 -6.07 2.99
N ALA A 311 9.09 -7.37 2.76
CA ALA A 311 8.33 -8.05 1.71
C ALA A 311 6.82 -8.01 1.96
N GLU A 312 6.38 -8.22 3.21
CA GLU A 312 4.97 -8.09 3.60
C GLU A 312 4.43 -6.68 3.36
N VAL A 313 5.20 -5.63 3.74
CA VAL A 313 4.83 -4.24 3.49
C VAL A 313 4.68 -3.97 2.00
N ILE A 314 5.70 -4.32 1.20
CA ILE A 314 5.69 -4.07 -0.24
C ILE A 314 4.52 -4.80 -0.89
N GLY A 315 4.28 -6.07 -0.52
CA GLY A 315 3.17 -6.87 -1.02
C GLY A 315 1.81 -6.26 -0.68
N TRP A 316 1.58 -5.91 0.57
CA TRP A 316 0.33 -5.27 1.01
C TRP A 316 0.10 -3.91 0.34
N PHE A 317 1.14 -3.07 0.28
CA PHE A 317 1.01 -1.74 -0.31
C PHE A 317 0.72 -1.78 -1.80
N ARG A 318 1.29 -2.71 -2.55
CA ARG A 318 0.97 -2.88 -3.98
C ARG A 318 -0.42 -3.43 -4.23
N ILE A 319 -0.97 -4.21 -3.29
CA ILE A 319 -2.39 -4.60 -3.32
C ILE A 319 -3.28 -3.37 -3.05
N CYS A 320 -2.93 -2.50 -2.11
CA CYS A 320 -3.71 -1.29 -1.82
C CYS A 320 -3.57 -0.23 -2.92
N ARG A 321 -2.33 0.00 -3.39
CA ARG A 321 -1.96 1.06 -4.32
C ARG A 321 -0.85 0.55 -5.25
N PRO A 322 -1.18 0.09 -6.46
CA PRO A 322 -0.21 -0.41 -7.42
C PRO A 322 0.95 0.57 -7.67
N GLY A 323 2.15 0.03 -7.83
CA GLY A 323 3.37 0.81 -8.06
C GLY A 323 4.03 1.38 -6.80
N THR A 324 3.55 1.04 -5.61
CA THR A 324 4.13 1.54 -4.34
C THR A 324 5.47 0.86 -4.02
N ILE A 325 6.45 1.66 -3.55
CA ILE A 325 7.85 1.27 -3.21
C ILE A 325 8.62 0.76 -4.42
N ILE A 326 9.54 1.58 -4.93
CA ILE A 326 10.09 1.45 -6.29
C ILE A 326 11.62 1.44 -6.25
N GLY A 327 12.23 0.63 -7.10
CA GLY A 327 13.68 0.61 -7.32
C GLY A 327 14.46 0.38 -6.03
N PRO A 328 15.44 1.25 -5.71
CA PRO A 328 16.32 1.08 -4.55
C PRO A 328 15.57 1.15 -3.21
N GLN A 329 14.37 1.73 -3.18
CA GLN A 329 13.56 1.80 -1.96
C GLN A 329 13.15 0.40 -1.44
N GLN A 330 13.00 -0.58 -2.32
CA GLN A 330 12.72 -1.98 -1.94
C GLN A 330 13.85 -2.57 -1.10
N HIS A 331 15.11 -2.35 -1.52
CA HIS A 331 16.29 -2.80 -0.78
C HIS A 331 16.45 -2.04 0.53
N TYR A 332 16.21 -0.73 0.51
CA TYR A 332 16.20 0.08 1.72
C TYR A 332 15.20 -0.43 2.76
N MET A 333 14.00 -0.84 2.34
CA MET A 333 13.02 -1.44 3.24
C MET A 333 13.58 -2.72 3.90
N ALA A 334 14.27 -3.57 3.12
CA ALA A 334 14.90 -4.79 3.65
C ALA A 334 16.03 -4.46 4.65
N GLU A 335 16.86 -3.46 4.38
CA GLU A 335 17.91 -2.99 5.28
C GLU A 335 17.34 -2.42 6.59
N MET A 336 16.21 -1.70 6.50
CA MET A 336 15.58 -1.08 7.65
C MET A 336 14.73 -2.03 8.51
N GLU A 337 14.41 -3.22 8.04
CA GLU A 337 13.51 -4.16 8.73
C GLU A 337 13.92 -4.42 10.18
N GLN A 338 15.14 -4.89 10.39
CA GLN A 338 15.64 -5.19 11.75
C GLN A 338 15.82 -3.94 12.60
N VAL A 339 16.15 -2.82 11.99
CA VAL A 339 16.27 -1.52 12.67
C VAL A 339 14.91 -1.08 13.19
N MET A 340 13.89 -1.11 12.35
CA MET A 340 12.52 -0.72 12.71
C MET A 340 11.91 -1.65 13.76
N TRP A 341 12.14 -2.93 13.67
CA TRP A 341 11.67 -3.89 14.66
C TRP A 341 12.26 -3.61 16.05
N ARG A 342 13.57 -3.36 16.12
CA ARG A 342 14.26 -3.01 17.37
C ARG A 342 13.73 -1.70 17.96
N GLU A 343 13.56 -0.68 17.13
CA GLU A 343 13.00 0.59 17.58
C GLU A 343 11.56 0.47 18.06
N GLY A 344 10.77 -0.38 17.41
CA GLY A 344 9.42 -0.69 17.86
C GLY A 344 9.38 -1.39 19.21
N ASP A 345 10.32 -2.32 19.47
CA ASP A 345 10.43 -2.96 20.78
C ASP A 345 10.79 -1.95 21.88
N LEU A 346 11.76 -1.06 21.61
CA LEU A 346 12.13 0.02 22.52
C LEU A 346 10.99 1.02 22.77
N TYR A 347 10.22 1.35 21.72
CA TYR A 347 9.06 2.22 21.83
C TYR A 347 7.99 1.61 22.76
N ARG A 348 7.65 0.33 22.56
CA ARG A 348 6.67 -0.38 23.40
C ARG A 348 7.12 -0.49 24.85
N GLN A 349 8.41 -0.73 25.09
CA GLN A 349 8.97 -0.78 26.45
C GLN A 349 8.85 0.57 27.16
N ARG A 350 9.16 1.68 26.47
CA ARG A 350 9.02 3.03 27.03
C ARG A 350 7.57 3.33 27.38
N LYS A 351 6.64 3.10 26.45
CA LYS A 351 5.20 3.28 26.67
C LYS A 351 4.69 2.49 27.87
N ALA A 352 5.06 1.21 27.95
CA ALA A 352 4.65 0.36 29.07
C ALA A 352 5.22 0.82 30.44
N ASN A 353 6.36 1.52 30.45
CA ASN A 353 6.91 2.11 31.67
C ASN A 353 6.19 3.41 32.04
N GLU A 354 5.92 4.29 31.05
CA GLU A 354 5.12 5.51 31.21
C GLU A 354 3.74 5.18 31.80
N ASP A 355 3.04 4.22 31.21
CA ASP A 355 1.72 3.78 31.67
C ASP A 355 1.76 3.22 33.12
N LYS A 356 2.86 2.57 33.53
CA LYS A 356 3.04 2.08 34.90
C LYS A 356 3.33 3.20 35.89
N GLU A 357 4.05 4.24 35.48
CA GLU A 357 4.31 5.42 36.30
C GLU A 357 3.04 6.25 36.50
N GLU A 358 2.24 6.44 35.43
CA GLU A 358 0.95 7.14 35.51
C GLU A 358 -0.10 6.36 36.34
N ALA A 359 -0.03 5.02 36.35
CA ALA A 359 -0.94 4.16 37.11
C ALA A 359 -0.61 4.01 38.62
N ARG A 360 0.49 4.62 39.11
CA ARG A 360 0.82 4.64 40.55
C ARG A 360 0.08 5.78 41.26
N PRO A 361 -1.01 5.51 42.00
CA PRO A 361 -1.69 6.52 42.79
C PRO A 361 -0.93 6.69 44.10
N GLY A 362 -0.14 7.70 44.23
CA GLY A 362 0.49 8.00 45.52
C GLY A 362 1.59 9.04 45.53
N ASP A 363 2.33 9.21 44.45
CA ASP A 363 3.52 10.07 44.49
C ASP A 363 3.23 11.56 44.11
N LYS A 364 2.06 11.86 43.55
CA LYS A 364 1.68 13.27 43.25
C LYS A 364 1.42 14.10 44.48
N GLU A 365 0.83 13.53 45.54
CA GLU A 365 0.58 14.24 46.80
C GLU A 365 1.87 14.51 47.58
N VAL A 366 2.89 13.64 47.49
CA VAL A 366 4.17 13.81 48.17
C VAL A 366 5.03 14.88 47.45
N VAL A 367 5.00 14.93 46.13
CA VAL A 367 5.77 15.91 45.36
C VAL A 367 5.15 17.33 45.44
N GLU A 368 3.82 17.49 45.42
CA GLU A 368 3.16 18.78 45.65
C GLU A 368 3.39 19.28 47.09
N GLY A 369 3.40 18.37 48.09
CA GLY A 369 3.71 18.72 49.48
C GLY A 369 5.18 19.12 49.66
N MET A 370 6.13 18.56 48.89
CA MET A 370 7.55 18.95 48.91
C MET A 370 7.85 20.21 48.13
N LEU A 371 7.16 20.45 46.98
CA LEU A 371 7.32 21.70 46.25
C LEU A 371 6.81 22.92 46.99
N GLY A 372 5.72 22.82 47.75
CA GLY A 372 5.23 23.88 48.62
C GLY A 372 6.17 24.23 49.79
N SER A 373 7.03 23.29 50.20
CA SER A 373 8.04 23.51 51.25
C SER A 373 9.36 24.08 50.70
N LEU A 374 9.65 23.93 49.40
CA LEU A 374 10.90 24.41 48.75
C LEU A 374 10.76 25.85 48.19
N GLU A 375 9.57 26.29 47.85
CA GLU A 375 9.36 27.71 47.46
C GLU A 375 9.63 28.73 48.56
N THR A 376 9.58 28.31 49.82
CA THR A 376 9.88 29.17 50.98
C THR A 376 11.38 29.31 51.28
N LEU A 377 12.26 28.50 50.65
CA LEU A 377 13.72 28.48 50.92
C LEU A 377 14.63 28.95 49.79
N ALA A 378 14.08 29.28 48.60
CA ALA A 378 14.87 29.62 47.41
C ALA A 378 14.82 31.10 47.03
N LEU A 379 14.97 32.02 48.02
CA LEU A 379 15.35 33.39 47.76
C LEU A 379 16.84 33.53 48.03
N GLY A 380 17.66 33.20 47.06
CA GLY A 380 19.09 33.56 47.08
C GLY A 380 20.06 32.52 46.54
N ALA A 381 20.04 32.19 45.28
CA ALA A 381 21.26 31.74 44.60
C ALA A 381 21.06 31.83 43.04
N LYS A 382 21.74 32.81 42.44
CA LYS A 382 21.99 32.82 40.99
C LYS A 382 22.98 31.73 40.64
N ALA A 383 22.57 30.73 39.88
CA ALA A 383 23.46 29.78 39.23
C ALA A 383 23.23 29.81 37.73
N THR A 384 24.25 30.12 36.98
CA THR A 384 24.34 30.12 35.52
C THR A 384 24.30 28.71 34.97
N ALA A 385 23.35 28.40 34.09
CA ALA A 385 23.26 27.15 33.36
C ALA A 385 24.21 27.15 32.15
N PRO A 386 24.88 26.04 31.81
CA PRO A 386 25.66 25.95 30.58
C PRO A 386 24.75 25.68 29.38
N GLU A 387 24.83 26.56 28.37
CA GLU A 387 24.12 26.44 27.10
C GLU A 387 24.50 25.19 26.33
N ALA A 388 23.47 24.51 25.84
CA ALA A 388 23.56 23.34 24.98
C ALA A 388 24.03 23.70 23.56
N LYS A 389 25.35 23.66 23.32
CA LYS A 389 25.95 23.83 21.97
C LYS A 389 25.75 22.68 20.99
N ARG A 390 25.03 21.62 21.38
CA ARG A 390 24.88 20.39 20.58
C ARG A 390 23.73 20.42 19.57
N SER A 391 22.71 21.24 19.78
CA SER A 391 21.51 21.31 18.94
C SER A 391 21.74 22.08 17.61
N LYS A 392 22.55 23.11 17.60
CA LYS A 392 22.74 23.97 16.41
C LYS A 392 23.55 23.31 15.27
N ARG A 393 24.43 22.35 15.55
CA ARG A 393 25.24 21.68 14.52
C ARG A 393 24.44 20.62 13.72
N HIS A 394 23.45 19.95 14.33
CA HIS A 394 22.57 19.01 13.64
C HIS A 394 21.56 19.73 12.74
N SER A 395 20.98 20.82 13.21
CA SER A 395 20.05 21.65 12.45
C SER A 395 20.68 22.27 11.21
N ALA A 396 21.94 22.75 11.31
CA ALA A 396 22.65 23.36 10.18
C ALA A 396 23.03 22.32 9.09
N LYS A 397 23.39 21.10 9.47
CA LYS A 397 23.69 20.03 8.50
C LYS A 397 22.42 19.55 7.80
N GLN A 398 21.30 19.46 8.52
CA GLN A 398 20.00 19.10 7.95
C GLN A 398 19.49 20.17 6.95
N ALA A 399 19.67 21.45 7.24
CA ALA A 399 19.34 22.54 6.33
C ALA A 399 20.20 22.49 5.05
N ALA A 400 21.50 22.23 5.18
CA ALA A 400 22.41 22.13 4.04
C ALA A 400 22.13 20.91 3.15
N ASP A 401 21.75 19.75 3.72
CA ASP A 401 21.37 18.55 2.98
C ASP A 401 20.04 18.74 2.24
N VAL A 402 19.09 19.48 2.82
CA VAL A 402 17.81 19.85 2.18
C VAL A 402 18.02 20.86 1.05
N GLU A 403 18.84 21.89 1.25
CA GLU A 403 19.19 22.88 0.23
C GLU A 403 19.92 22.25 -0.96
N SER A 404 20.85 21.32 -0.72
CA SER A 404 21.54 20.56 -1.77
C SER A 404 20.59 19.65 -2.56
N SER A 405 19.62 19.02 -1.90
CA SER A 405 18.64 18.14 -2.54
C SER A 405 17.62 18.94 -3.36
N THR A 406 17.16 20.10 -2.87
CA THR A 406 16.28 21.01 -3.62
C THR A 406 16.97 21.55 -4.87
N ALA A 407 18.23 21.94 -4.78
CA ALA A 407 19.01 22.39 -5.92
C ALA A 407 19.18 21.32 -7.01
N ALA A 408 19.30 20.05 -6.64
CA ALA A 408 19.39 18.94 -7.59
C ALA A 408 18.07 18.66 -8.32
N GLU A 409 16.92 18.74 -7.63
CA GLU A 409 15.60 18.67 -8.29
C GLU A 409 15.34 19.91 -9.18
N GLU A 410 15.72 21.10 -8.73
CA GLU A 410 15.61 22.32 -9.52
C GLU A 410 16.44 22.26 -10.78
N ALA A 411 17.69 21.79 -10.70
CA ALA A 411 18.55 21.59 -11.85
C ALA A 411 17.98 20.56 -12.85
N ALA A 412 17.37 19.49 -12.36
CA ALA A 412 16.74 18.49 -13.22
C ALA A 412 15.47 19.04 -13.91
N GLU A 413 14.68 19.86 -13.22
CA GLU A 413 13.51 20.54 -13.79
C GLU A 413 13.92 21.65 -14.79
N GLU A 414 14.98 22.40 -14.51
CA GLU A 414 15.55 23.40 -15.44
C GLU A 414 16.10 22.76 -16.71
N GLU A 415 16.67 21.56 -16.64
CA GLU A 415 17.11 20.78 -17.80
C GLU A 415 15.96 20.09 -18.55
N GLY A 416 14.70 20.24 -18.12
CA GLY A 416 13.53 19.60 -18.70
C GLY A 416 13.49 18.08 -18.55
N LYS A 417 14.26 17.52 -17.62
CA LYS A 417 14.27 16.10 -17.30
C LYS A 417 13.11 15.76 -16.40
N MET A 418 12.33 14.73 -16.78
CA MET A 418 11.28 14.19 -15.94
C MET A 418 11.87 13.45 -14.73
N THR A 419 11.36 13.72 -13.54
CA THR A 419 11.70 12.95 -12.34
C THR A 419 10.91 11.63 -12.32
N GLN A 420 11.34 10.65 -11.49
CA GLN A 420 10.61 9.38 -11.32
C GLN A 420 9.11 9.60 -11.02
N GLY A 421 8.80 10.57 -10.17
CA GLY A 421 7.42 10.89 -9.83
C GLY A 421 6.62 11.47 -11.01
N ASP A 422 7.24 12.24 -11.90
CA ASP A 422 6.59 12.77 -13.11
C ASP A 422 6.26 11.66 -14.09
N GLU A 423 7.21 10.76 -14.34
CA GLU A 423 7.03 9.61 -15.21
C GLU A 423 5.87 8.71 -14.73
N LEU A 424 5.83 8.42 -13.43
CA LEU A 424 4.77 7.62 -12.83
C LEU A 424 3.39 8.28 -12.93
N ARG A 425 3.30 9.59 -12.69
CA ARG A 425 2.03 10.34 -12.85
C ARG A 425 1.55 10.31 -14.30
N ALA A 426 2.44 10.58 -15.25
CA ALA A 426 2.12 10.56 -16.67
C ALA A 426 1.65 9.18 -17.14
N MET A 427 2.31 8.10 -16.71
CA MET A 427 1.91 6.73 -17.04
C MET A 427 0.56 6.36 -16.45
N ARG A 428 0.30 6.72 -15.18
CA ARG A 428 -0.98 6.47 -14.54
C ARG A 428 -2.13 7.18 -15.24
N ALA A 429 -1.95 8.44 -15.59
CA ALA A 429 -2.95 9.22 -16.33
C ALA A 429 -3.25 8.62 -17.71
N ARG A 430 -2.22 8.25 -18.48
CA ARG A 430 -2.39 7.62 -19.80
C ARG A 430 -3.16 6.31 -19.71
N ASN A 431 -2.88 5.49 -18.71
CA ASN A 431 -3.56 4.21 -18.53
C ASN A 431 -5.05 4.39 -18.20
N MET A 432 -5.41 5.37 -17.40
CA MET A 432 -6.80 5.64 -17.05
C MET A 432 -7.59 6.25 -18.22
N HIS A 433 -6.98 7.11 -19.03
CA HIS A 433 -7.63 7.70 -20.20
C HIS A 433 -7.59 6.81 -21.44
N GLY A 434 -6.52 6.03 -21.64
CA GLY A 434 -6.37 5.11 -22.78
C GLY A 434 -7.31 3.89 -22.74
N GLY A 435 -7.82 3.52 -21.56
CA GLY A 435 -8.78 2.42 -21.38
C GLY A 435 -10.20 2.68 -21.92
N GLY A 436 -10.51 3.92 -22.27
CA GLY A 436 -11.82 4.33 -22.80
C GLY A 436 -12.17 3.83 -24.21
N GLY A 437 -11.21 3.21 -24.92
CA GLY A 437 -11.41 2.69 -26.29
C GLY A 437 -11.87 1.23 -26.40
N GLY A 438 -11.98 0.48 -25.30
CA GLY A 438 -12.31 -0.95 -25.33
C GLY A 438 -13.12 -1.49 -24.15
N GLY A 439 -13.49 -0.67 -23.18
CA GLY A 439 -14.29 -1.08 -22.03
C GLY A 439 -15.78 -0.98 -22.32
N MET A 440 -16.45 -2.12 -22.49
CA MET A 440 -17.92 -2.17 -22.45
C MET A 440 -18.38 -1.60 -21.11
N GLY A 441 -18.99 -0.42 -21.16
CA GLY A 441 -19.74 0.12 -20.05
C GLY A 441 -20.75 -0.89 -19.57
N ILE A 442 -20.68 -1.30 -18.33
CA ILE A 442 -21.74 -2.07 -17.66
C ILE A 442 -22.97 -1.17 -17.65
N ARG A 443 -23.87 -1.38 -18.62
CA ARG A 443 -25.21 -0.77 -18.58
C ARG A 443 -25.92 -1.27 -17.33
N ARG A 444 -26.18 -0.35 -16.39
CA ARG A 444 -27.12 -0.59 -15.30
C ARG A 444 -28.48 -0.97 -15.90
N LYS A 445 -28.98 -2.10 -15.56
CA LYS A 445 -30.39 -2.45 -15.47
C LYS A 445 -30.69 -2.93 -14.08
#